data_1972cb726bea09e104cb3583b9f510d7
#
_entry.id   1972cb726bea09e104cb3583b9f510d7
#
_cell.length_a   1.000
_cell.length_b   1.000
_cell.length_c   1.000
_cell.angle_alpha   90.00
_cell.angle_beta   90.00
_cell.angle_gamma   90.00
#
_symmetry.space_group_name_H-M   'P 1'
#
loop_
_entity.id
_entity.type
_entity.pdbx_description
1 polymer ?
#
loop_
_entity_poly.entity_id
_entity_poly.type
_entity_poly.pdbx_seq_one_letter_code
_entity_poly.pdbx_strand_id
1 'polypeptide(L)'
;MLNENLEQQAQAIFKSWFIDLEPFSNRKPSDWSVSTLGNVSIMGAGGDKPQNVSPIKTDLYKYPIYSNGLSNEGLYGFTDKPKISEESVTVSARGTIGFVCLRHIPYVPIVRLVTLTPKTEIISAKYLYLWLKQL
;
A
#
# COMPACT_ATOMS: atom_id res chain seq x y z
N MET A 1 7.03 -6.82 -19.38
CA MET A 1 6.92 -5.37 -19.42
C MET A 1 7.96 -4.73 -18.53
N LEU A 2 8.39 -3.51 -18.87
CA LEU A 2 9.46 -2.83 -18.12
C LEU A 2 9.11 -2.63 -16.65
N ASN A 3 7.86 -2.20 -16.35
CA ASN A 3 7.45 -1.97 -14.96
C ASN A 3 7.43 -3.25 -14.14
N GLU A 4 6.97 -4.35 -14.70
CA GLU A 4 6.97 -5.64 -14.03
C GLU A 4 8.39 -6.11 -13.75
N ASN A 5 9.30 -5.90 -14.71
CA ASN A 5 10.70 -6.28 -14.56
C ASN A 5 11.37 -5.47 -13.45
N LEU A 6 11.12 -4.17 -13.39
CA LEU A 6 11.66 -3.31 -12.34
C LEU A 6 11.11 -3.71 -10.96
N GLU A 7 9.83 -4.06 -10.89
CA GLU A 7 9.26 -4.52 -9.63
C GLU A 7 9.85 -5.86 -9.19
N GLN A 8 10.03 -6.79 -10.11
CA GLN A 8 10.68 -8.07 -9.80
C GLN A 8 12.11 -7.87 -9.30
N GLN A 9 12.86 -6.93 -9.89
CA GLN A 9 14.20 -6.60 -9.41
C GLN A 9 14.16 -6.01 -8.01
N ALA A 10 13.23 -5.10 -7.75
CA ALA A 10 13.08 -4.50 -6.41
C ALA A 10 12.72 -5.56 -5.37
N GLN A 11 11.83 -6.49 -5.71
CA GLN A 11 11.45 -7.59 -4.81
C GLN A 11 12.64 -8.51 -4.52
N ALA A 12 13.45 -8.82 -5.53
CA ALA A 12 14.61 -9.68 -5.35
C ALA A 12 15.64 -9.03 -4.43
N ILE A 13 15.92 -7.74 -4.61
CA ILE A 13 16.84 -7.00 -3.76
C ILE A 13 16.31 -6.93 -2.33
N PHE A 14 15.03 -6.61 -2.17
CA PHE A 14 14.40 -6.54 -0.86
C PHE A 14 14.50 -7.87 -0.12
N LYS A 15 14.18 -8.98 -0.80
CA LYS A 15 14.26 -10.31 -0.21
C LYS A 15 15.69 -10.64 0.22
N SER A 16 16.67 -10.36 -0.65
CA SER A 16 18.08 -10.64 -0.34
C SER A 16 18.54 -9.87 0.91
N TRP A 17 18.18 -8.58 0.99
CA TRP A 17 18.70 -7.72 2.05
C TRP A 17 17.93 -7.86 3.37
N PHE A 18 16.62 -7.99 3.31
CA PHE A 18 15.76 -7.85 4.50
C PHE A 18 15.09 -9.15 4.94
N ILE A 19 15.00 -10.14 4.08
CA ILE A 19 14.45 -11.44 4.45
C ILE A 19 15.59 -12.44 4.66
N ASP A 20 16.45 -12.58 3.65
CA ASP A 20 17.57 -13.55 3.69
C ASP A 20 18.81 -12.98 4.38
N LEU A 21 18.91 -11.67 4.51
CA LEU A 21 20.01 -10.97 5.19
C LEU A 21 21.38 -11.30 4.58
N GLU A 22 21.44 -11.50 3.27
CA GLU A 22 22.66 -11.91 2.58
C GLU A 22 23.82 -10.91 2.77
N PRO A 23 23.60 -9.57 2.67
CA PRO A 23 24.69 -8.63 2.90
C PRO A 23 25.22 -8.64 4.33
N PHE A 24 24.51 -9.26 5.27
CA PHE A 24 24.84 -9.27 6.70
C PHE A 24 25.20 -10.67 7.18
N SER A 25 25.67 -11.54 6.28
CA SER A 25 26.06 -12.92 6.59
C SER A 25 24.92 -13.73 7.23
N ASN A 26 23.71 -13.49 6.74
CA ASN A 26 22.46 -14.15 7.20
C ASN A 26 22.14 -13.88 8.67
N ARG A 27 22.64 -12.77 9.23
CA ARG A 27 22.38 -12.36 10.59
C ARG A 27 21.77 -10.96 10.61
N LYS A 28 20.73 -10.78 11.43
CA LYS A 28 20.14 -9.46 11.61
C LYS A 28 21.16 -8.52 12.27
N PRO A 29 21.42 -7.32 11.72
CA PRO A 29 22.27 -6.34 12.39
C PRO A 29 21.75 -6.02 13.79
N SER A 30 22.69 -5.72 14.70
CA SER A 30 22.36 -5.52 16.12
C SER A 30 21.50 -4.28 16.37
N ASP A 31 21.54 -3.29 15.48
CA ASP A 31 20.73 -2.08 15.61
C ASP A 31 19.33 -2.19 14.97
N TRP A 32 19.01 -3.35 14.39
CA TRP A 32 17.67 -3.61 13.88
C TRP A 32 16.80 -4.20 14.99
N SER A 33 15.55 -3.80 15.01
CA SER A 33 14.58 -4.30 15.97
C SER A 33 13.38 -4.92 15.25
N VAL A 34 12.68 -5.81 15.97
CA VAL A 34 11.41 -6.37 15.51
C VAL A 34 10.28 -5.49 16.03
N SER A 35 9.30 -5.20 15.16
CA SER A 35 8.15 -4.39 15.53
C SER A 35 6.89 -4.98 14.91
N THR A 36 5.74 -4.35 15.19
CA THR A 36 4.45 -4.77 14.64
C THR A 36 3.95 -3.75 13.63
N LEU A 37 3.05 -4.17 12.74
CA LEU A 37 2.43 -3.25 11.80
C LEU A 37 1.70 -2.11 12.53
N GLY A 38 1.07 -2.40 13.66
CA GLY A 38 0.39 -1.38 14.45
C GLY A 38 1.32 -0.34 15.04
N ASN A 39 2.59 -0.71 15.31
CA ASN A 39 3.57 0.23 15.83
C ASN A 39 4.21 1.10 14.76
N VAL A 40 4.32 0.62 13.52
CA VAL A 40 5.00 1.35 12.44
C VAL A 40 4.06 2.03 11.47
N SER A 41 2.75 1.78 11.57
CA SER A 41 1.77 2.36 10.67
C SER A 41 0.47 2.66 11.39
N ILE A 42 -0.30 3.58 10.80
CA ILE A 42 -1.68 3.84 11.22
C ILE A 42 -2.56 2.96 10.34
N MET A 43 -3.23 1.99 10.96
CA MET A 43 -4.07 1.03 10.27
C MET A 43 -5.53 1.46 10.30
N GLY A 44 -6.23 1.19 9.20
CA GLY A 44 -7.64 1.51 9.10
C GLY A 44 -8.33 0.65 8.07
N ALA A 45 -9.63 0.84 7.96
CA ALA A 45 -10.45 0.17 6.95
C ALA A 45 -11.35 1.18 6.28
N GLY A 46 -11.56 1.01 4.97
CA GLY A 46 -12.44 1.86 4.21
C GLY A 46 -13.89 1.73 4.65
N GLY A 47 -14.62 2.85 4.66
CA GLY A 47 -16.01 2.91 5.06
C GLY A 47 -16.96 2.99 3.88
N ASP A 48 -17.99 3.84 4.02
CA ASP A 48 -18.97 4.02 2.97
C ASP A 48 -18.41 4.86 1.83
N LYS A 49 -18.98 4.68 0.64
CA LYS A 49 -18.58 5.50 -0.51
C LYS A 49 -19.00 6.96 -0.30
N PRO A 50 -18.22 7.90 -0.87
CA PRO A 50 -18.60 9.31 -0.80
C PRO A 50 -19.93 9.57 -1.53
N GLN A 51 -20.61 10.65 -1.14
CA GLN A 51 -21.85 11.06 -1.81
C GLN A 51 -21.58 11.59 -3.23
N ASN A 52 -20.46 12.29 -3.39
CA ASN A 52 -20.08 12.88 -4.66
C ASN A 52 -19.11 11.96 -5.39
N VAL A 53 -19.59 11.27 -6.41
CA VAL A 53 -18.81 10.28 -7.16
C VAL A 53 -18.95 10.53 -8.64
N SER A 54 -17.81 10.48 -9.36
CA SER A 54 -17.80 10.52 -10.83
C SER A 54 -17.15 9.24 -11.34
N PRO A 55 -17.66 8.62 -12.41
CA PRO A 55 -17.01 7.45 -13.00
C PRO A 55 -15.72 7.79 -13.73
N ILE A 56 -15.51 9.06 -14.06
CA ILE A 56 -14.31 9.51 -14.75
C ILE A 56 -13.62 10.61 -13.95
N LYS A 57 -12.32 10.76 -14.15
CA LYS A 57 -11.54 11.80 -13.52
C LYS A 57 -11.83 13.14 -14.18
N THR A 58 -12.12 14.16 -13.35
CA THR A 58 -12.33 15.53 -13.79
C THR A 58 -11.54 16.48 -12.91
N ASP A 59 -11.52 17.78 -13.25
CA ASP A 59 -10.83 18.77 -12.44
C ASP A 59 -11.45 18.89 -11.03
N LEU A 60 -12.76 18.69 -10.91
CA LEU A 60 -13.45 18.73 -9.63
C LEU A 60 -13.37 17.38 -8.91
N TYR A 61 -13.54 16.29 -9.63
CA TYR A 61 -13.51 14.93 -9.09
C TYR A 61 -12.20 14.25 -9.49
N LYS A 62 -11.13 14.61 -8.79
CA LYS A 62 -9.77 14.16 -9.17
C LYS A 62 -9.18 13.10 -8.24
N TYR A 63 -9.80 12.84 -7.08
CA TYR A 63 -9.27 11.90 -6.10
C TYR A 63 -9.88 10.51 -6.31
N PRO A 64 -9.05 9.49 -6.56
CA PRO A 64 -9.58 8.15 -6.80
C PRO A 64 -10.21 7.55 -5.56
N ILE A 65 -11.22 6.72 -5.78
CA ILE A 65 -11.88 5.92 -4.76
C ILE A 65 -11.49 4.47 -5.01
N TYR A 66 -10.88 3.82 -4.01
CA TYR A 66 -10.47 2.44 -4.12
C TYR A 66 -11.33 1.55 -3.24
N SER A 67 -11.79 0.44 -3.81
CA SER A 67 -12.58 -0.55 -3.11
C SER A 67 -11.81 -1.85 -2.96
N ASN A 68 -12.46 -2.83 -2.35
CA ASN A 68 -11.87 -4.13 -2.05
C ASN A 68 -11.93 -5.08 -3.25
N GLY A 69 -11.61 -4.58 -4.45
CA GLY A 69 -11.60 -5.35 -5.69
C GLY A 69 -10.20 -5.56 -6.23
N LEU A 70 -10.07 -6.46 -7.20
CA LEU A 70 -8.79 -6.73 -7.86
C LEU A 70 -8.67 -6.01 -9.20
N SER A 71 -9.77 -5.82 -9.90
CA SER A 71 -9.77 -5.19 -11.22
C SER A 71 -9.33 -3.74 -11.09
N ASN A 72 -8.42 -3.33 -11.97
CA ASN A 72 -7.95 -1.95 -12.06
C ASN A 72 -7.46 -1.42 -10.70
N GLU A 73 -6.77 -2.27 -9.94
CA GLU A 73 -6.24 -1.97 -8.61
C GLU A 73 -7.33 -1.54 -7.60
N GLY A 74 -8.56 -1.94 -7.83
CA GLY A 74 -9.68 -1.61 -6.97
C GLY A 74 -10.34 -0.28 -7.28
N LEU A 75 -9.97 0.38 -8.37
CA LEU A 75 -10.53 1.69 -8.71
C LEU A 75 -12.03 1.62 -8.92
N TYR A 76 -12.78 2.40 -8.14
CA TYR A 76 -14.22 2.47 -8.18
C TYR A 76 -14.73 3.71 -8.92
N GLY A 77 -14.07 4.86 -8.72
CA GLY A 77 -14.46 6.12 -9.31
C GLY A 77 -13.62 7.24 -8.74
N PHE A 78 -14.13 8.47 -8.83
CA PHE A 78 -13.41 9.66 -8.38
C PHE A 78 -14.33 10.55 -7.55
N THR A 79 -13.74 11.30 -6.64
CA THR A 79 -14.48 12.20 -5.74
C THR A 79 -13.74 13.53 -5.60
N ASP A 80 -14.39 14.48 -4.94
CA ASP A 80 -13.88 15.84 -4.80
C ASP A 80 -13.00 16.06 -3.57
N LYS A 81 -13.04 15.14 -2.59
CA LYS A 81 -12.24 15.28 -1.36
C LYS A 81 -11.59 13.96 -0.99
N PRO A 82 -10.29 13.96 -0.69
CA PRO A 82 -9.62 12.74 -0.26
C PRO A 82 -9.88 12.47 1.22
N LYS A 83 -9.73 11.22 1.63
CA LYS A 83 -9.77 10.83 3.03
C LYS A 83 -8.37 10.55 3.57
N ILE A 84 -7.52 9.94 2.75
CA ILE A 84 -6.12 9.68 3.08
C ILE A 84 -5.27 10.49 2.11
N SER A 85 -4.47 11.41 2.65
CA SER A 85 -3.64 12.30 1.84
C SER A 85 -2.18 11.86 1.78
N GLU A 86 -1.75 11.04 2.73
CA GLU A 86 -0.37 10.57 2.80
C GLU A 86 -0.17 9.34 1.92
N GLU A 87 1.06 9.17 1.43
CA GLU A 87 1.44 7.94 0.75
C GLU A 87 1.22 6.76 1.68
N SER A 88 0.58 5.70 1.19
CA SER A 88 0.18 4.59 2.03
C SER A 88 0.08 3.30 1.22
N VAL A 89 -0.21 2.20 1.92
CA VAL A 89 -0.38 0.88 1.32
C VAL A 89 -1.79 0.40 1.59
N THR A 90 -2.43 -0.18 0.58
CA THR A 90 -3.75 -0.81 0.74
C THR A 90 -3.65 -2.30 0.51
N VAL A 91 -4.43 -3.06 1.28
CA VAL A 91 -4.50 -4.51 1.15
C VAL A 91 -5.96 -4.90 0.96
N SER A 92 -6.24 -5.52 -0.19
CA SER A 92 -7.57 -6.03 -0.48
C SER A 92 -7.72 -7.43 0.10
N ALA A 93 -8.87 -7.70 0.71
CA ALA A 93 -9.18 -9.04 1.20
C ALA A 93 -9.59 -10.01 0.08
N ARG A 94 -9.68 -9.53 -1.14
CA ARG A 94 -10.02 -10.35 -2.29
C ARG A 94 -8.81 -11.12 -2.79
N GLY A 95 -9.03 -12.37 -3.23
CA GLY A 95 -7.97 -13.24 -3.68
C GLY A 95 -7.37 -14.05 -2.55
N THR A 96 -6.45 -14.96 -2.88
CA THR A 96 -5.91 -15.94 -1.94
C THR A 96 -4.93 -15.35 -0.93
N ILE A 97 -4.20 -14.31 -1.33
CA ILE A 97 -3.09 -13.77 -0.53
C ILE A 97 -3.33 -12.32 -0.15
N GLY A 98 -4.43 -11.74 -0.62
CA GLY A 98 -4.63 -10.30 -0.53
C GLY A 98 -3.90 -9.59 -1.66
N PHE A 99 -4.43 -8.45 -2.07
CA PHE A 99 -3.86 -7.65 -3.14
C PHE A 99 -3.28 -6.38 -2.54
N VAL A 100 -1.95 -6.25 -2.60
CA VAL A 100 -1.21 -5.16 -1.97
C VAL A 100 -0.90 -4.11 -3.01
N CYS A 101 -1.29 -2.86 -2.74
CA CYS A 101 -1.01 -1.73 -3.63
C CYS A 101 -0.35 -0.59 -2.87
N LEU A 102 0.63 0.04 -3.50
CA LEU A 102 1.25 1.26 -2.99
C LEU A 102 0.49 2.45 -3.59
N ARG A 103 -0.03 3.33 -2.73
CA ARG A 103 -0.83 4.47 -3.14
C ARG A 103 -0.02 5.75 -2.98
N HIS A 104 0.25 6.41 -4.09
CA HIS A 104 1.11 7.60 -4.13
C HIS A 104 0.34 8.91 -4.03
N ILE A 105 -0.94 8.91 -4.37
CA ILE A 105 -1.75 10.12 -4.42
C ILE A 105 -2.88 10.04 -3.40
N PRO A 106 -3.44 11.19 -2.96
CA PRO A 106 -4.59 11.18 -2.06
C PRO A 106 -5.78 10.41 -2.64
N TYR A 107 -6.49 9.69 -1.79
CA TYR A 107 -7.59 8.82 -2.23
C TYR A 107 -8.60 8.60 -1.12
N VAL A 108 -9.70 7.90 -1.46
CA VAL A 108 -10.71 7.48 -0.50
C VAL A 108 -10.83 5.95 -0.54
N PRO A 109 -10.52 5.26 0.56
CA PRO A 109 -10.78 3.82 0.66
C PRO A 109 -12.23 3.57 1.03
N ILE A 110 -12.86 2.58 0.39
CA ILE A 110 -14.25 2.20 0.70
C ILE A 110 -14.37 0.69 0.85
N VAL A 111 -15.52 0.25 1.38
CA VAL A 111 -15.92 -1.15 1.48
C VAL A 111 -14.85 -2.01 2.16
N ARG A 112 -14.34 -1.48 3.29
CA ARG A 112 -13.40 -2.18 4.19
C ARG A 112 -12.06 -2.51 3.56
N LEU A 113 -11.64 -1.75 2.56
CA LEU A 113 -10.26 -1.85 2.06
C LEU A 113 -9.32 -1.51 3.20
N VAL A 114 -8.40 -2.42 3.51
CA VAL A 114 -7.44 -2.20 4.60
C VAL A 114 -6.41 -1.17 4.16
N THR A 115 -6.15 -0.20 5.01
CA THR A 115 -5.17 0.86 4.77
C THR A 115 -4.09 0.85 5.83
N LEU A 116 -2.84 1.08 5.40
CA LEU A 116 -1.69 1.19 6.29
C LEU A 116 -0.93 2.45 5.90
N THR A 117 -1.01 3.47 6.73
CA THR A 117 -0.27 4.73 6.52
C THR A 117 0.99 4.66 7.39
N PRO A 118 2.17 4.59 6.77
CA PRO A 118 3.40 4.42 7.55
C PRO A 118 3.70 5.65 8.41
N LYS A 119 4.26 5.41 9.57
CA LYS A 119 4.86 6.47 10.39
C LYS A 119 6.22 6.76 9.77
N THR A 120 6.30 7.85 9.00
CA THR A 120 7.44 8.12 8.12
C THR A 120 8.75 8.34 8.85
N GLU A 121 8.70 8.68 10.14
CA GLU A 121 9.90 8.76 10.97
C GLU A 121 10.48 7.38 11.31
N ILE A 122 9.72 6.31 11.05
CA ILE A 122 10.13 4.94 11.34
C ILE A 122 10.33 4.12 10.07
N ILE A 123 9.38 4.23 9.13
CA ILE A 123 9.35 3.35 7.95
C ILE A 123 8.75 4.11 6.76
N SER A 124 9.24 3.81 5.55
CA SER A 124 8.67 4.38 4.33
C SER A 124 7.51 3.51 3.82
N ALA A 125 6.63 4.12 3.02
CA ALA A 125 5.54 3.39 2.38
C ALA A 125 6.07 2.34 1.41
N LYS A 126 7.15 2.63 0.70
CA LYS A 126 7.77 1.69 -0.23
C LYS A 126 8.31 0.45 0.48
N TYR A 127 8.97 0.64 1.63
CA TYR A 127 9.49 -0.47 2.43
C TYR A 127 8.33 -1.35 2.93
N LEU A 128 7.29 -0.71 3.46
CA LEU A 128 6.11 -1.42 3.95
C LEU A 128 5.43 -2.21 2.82
N TYR A 129 5.29 -1.61 1.65
CA TYR A 129 4.73 -2.27 0.47
C TYR A 129 5.54 -3.50 0.08
N LEU A 130 6.86 -3.37 -0.02
CA LEU A 130 7.73 -4.48 -0.40
C LEU A 130 7.69 -5.60 0.62
N TRP A 131 7.65 -5.25 1.91
CA TRP A 131 7.55 -6.24 2.98
C TRP A 131 6.25 -7.03 2.90
N LEU A 132 5.11 -6.34 2.70
CA LEU A 132 3.82 -6.99 2.60
C LEU A 132 3.70 -7.87 1.35
N LYS A 133 4.35 -7.49 0.27
CA LYS A 133 4.36 -8.31 -0.96
C LYS A 133 5.09 -9.63 -0.78
N GLN A 134 5.96 -9.75 0.20
CA GLN A 134 6.68 -11.00 0.48
C GLN A 134 5.86 -12.03 1.27
N LEU A 135 4.76 -11.61 1.87
CA LEU A 135 3.93 -12.50 2.69
C LEU A 135 3.00 -13.43 1.84
#